data_ae496130878e5af0a49d585321a427d9
#
_entry.id   ae496130878e5af0a49d585321a427d9
#
_cell.length_a   1.000
_cell.length_b   1.000
_cell.length_c   1.000
_cell.angle_alpha   90.00
_cell.angle_beta   90.00
_cell.angle_gamma   90.00
#
_symmetry.space_group_name_H-M   'P 1'
#
loop_
_entity.id
_entity.type
_entity.pdbx_description
1 polymer ?
#
loop_
_entity_poly.entity_id
_entity_poly.type
_entity_poly.pdbx_seq_one_letter_code
_entity_poly.pdbx_strand_id
1 'polypeptide(L)'
;MDLRDIKEFLKDALKYIIAIAVILIVAIYVVSFQEVIGPSMNNTLKSGDITVVNKLVFRLRNIKRNEIVSLKKDDKIMVKRIIGLPGEHIEYKDNILYVDGKKIGDSRSSSTKDFKLESIGYDTIPKDMYLVLGDNRTNSSDSRTFGLVKKSDIIGKVNIRIYPFNKIKIF
;
A
#
# COMPACT_ATOMS: atom_id res chain seq x y z
N MET A 1 18.88 -30.10 42.08
CA MET A 1 19.12 -29.33 40.84
C MET A 1 20.47 -28.64 41.01
N ASP A 2 21.47 -29.04 40.24
CA ASP A 2 22.84 -28.51 40.34
C ASP A 2 22.88 -27.06 39.81
N LEU A 3 23.81 -26.26 40.33
CA LEU A 3 24.02 -24.88 39.86
C LEU A 3 24.30 -24.82 38.34
N ARG A 4 24.81 -25.88 37.75
CA ARG A 4 24.98 -26.02 36.29
C ARG A 4 23.66 -26.12 35.56
N ASP A 5 22.75 -26.98 36.08
CA ASP A 5 21.42 -27.18 35.48
C ASP A 5 20.62 -25.87 35.47
N ILE A 6 20.73 -25.07 36.56
CA ILE A 6 20.09 -23.77 36.69
C ILE A 6 20.66 -22.80 35.64
N LYS A 7 21.97 -22.74 35.47
CA LYS A 7 22.60 -21.86 34.49
C LYS A 7 22.22 -22.24 33.04
N GLU A 8 22.19 -23.52 32.71
CA GLU A 8 21.77 -23.98 31.37
C GLU A 8 20.31 -23.66 31.12
N PHE A 9 19.44 -23.93 32.08
CA PHE A 9 18.02 -23.55 32.00
C PHE A 9 17.82 -22.04 31.81
N LEU A 10 18.52 -21.19 32.55
CA LEU A 10 18.43 -19.74 32.43
C LEU A 10 18.95 -19.26 31.06
N LYS A 11 20.01 -19.86 30.54
CA LYS A 11 20.56 -19.55 29.24
C LYS A 11 19.59 -19.90 28.10
N ASP A 12 18.92 -21.04 28.22
CA ASP A 12 17.95 -21.44 27.21
C ASP A 12 16.66 -20.61 27.31
N ALA A 13 16.17 -20.35 28.53
CA ALA A 13 15.05 -19.44 28.73
C ALA A 13 15.32 -18.04 28.15
N LEU A 14 16.52 -17.50 28.31
CA LEU A 14 16.91 -16.21 27.74
C LEU A 14 16.85 -16.22 26.21
N LYS A 15 17.29 -17.30 25.56
CA LYS A 15 17.19 -17.43 24.09
C LYS A 15 15.73 -17.35 23.60
N TYR A 16 14.82 -18.05 24.28
CA TYR A 16 13.41 -18.00 23.93
C TYR A 16 12.80 -16.62 24.18
N ILE A 17 13.17 -15.96 25.27
CA ILE A 17 12.72 -14.59 25.57
C ILE A 17 13.19 -13.64 24.48
N ILE A 18 14.45 -13.71 24.07
CA ILE A 18 15.00 -12.88 22.98
C ILE A 18 14.28 -13.18 21.66
N ALA A 19 14.07 -14.44 21.32
CA ALA A 19 13.35 -14.82 20.09
C ALA A 19 11.91 -14.26 20.08
N ILE A 20 11.18 -14.38 21.19
CA ILE A 20 9.84 -13.82 21.33
C ILE A 20 9.86 -12.29 21.21
N ALA A 21 10.81 -11.62 21.88
CA ALA A 21 10.95 -10.17 21.80
C ALA A 21 11.21 -9.69 20.37
N VAL A 22 12.07 -10.38 19.62
CA VAL A 22 12.33 -10.09 18.20
C VAL A 22 11.07 -10.27 17.35
N ILE A 23 10.32 -11.36 17.55
CA ILE A 23 9.07 -11.62 16.84
C ILE A 23 8.05 -10.50 17.13
N LEU A 24 7.89 -10.07 18.37
CA LEU A 24 6.99 -9.00 18.76
C LEU A 24 7.41 -7.66 18.15
N ILE A 25 8.70 -7.33 18.14
CA ILE A 25 9.22 -6.12 17.50
C ILE A 25 8.90 -6.14 15.99
N VAL A 26 9.15 -7.25 15.31
CA VAL A 26 8.81 -7.42 13.90
C VAL A 26 7.30 -7.28 13.69
N ALA A 27 6.47 -7.93 14.52
CA ALA A 27 5.02 -7.84 14.40
C ALA A 27 4.50 -6.40 14.56
N ILE A 28 5.04 -5.62 15.49
CA ILE A 28 4.59 -4.25 15.77
C ILE A 28 5.11 -3.25 14.71
N TYR A 29 6.38 -3.32 14.36
CA TYR A 29 7.04 -2.28 13.54
C TYR A 29 7.07 -2.57 12.05
N VAL A 30 7.02 -3.83 11.65
CA VAL A 30 7.16 -4.25 10.25
C VAL A 30 5.81 -4.50 9.59
N VAL A 31 4.87 -5.09 10.32
CA VAL A 31 3.61 -5.58 9.77
C VAL A 31 2.42 -4.91 10.46
N SER A 32 1.37 -4.64 9.71
CA SER A 32 0.04 -4.35 10.25
C SER A 32 -1.03 -5.07 9.47
N PHE A 33 -2.09 -5.45 10.18
CA PHE A 33 -3.31 -5.99 9.58
C PHE A 33 -4.29 -4.84 9.38
N GLN A 34 -4.92 -4.81 8.19
CA GLN A 34 -5.91 -3.79 7.87
C GLN A 34 -7.11 -4.42 7.22
N GLU A 35 -8.28 -4.04 7.69
CA GLU A 35 -9.54 -4.30 7.00
C GLU A 35 -9.74 -3.27 5.89
N VAL A 36 -10.12 -3.74 4.71
CA VAL A 36 -10.50 -2.89 3.57
C VAL A 36 -11.92 -2.40 3.79
N ILE A 37 -12.11 -1.09 3.78
CA ILE A 37 -13.41 -0.45 3.95
C ILE A 37 -13.81 0.23 2.65
N GLY A 38 -15.04 -0.05 2.19
CA GLY A 38 -15.64 0.57 1.01
C GLY A 38 -15.28 -0.10 -0.32
N PRO A 39 -15.91 0.36 -1.41
CA PRO A 39 -15.86 -0.28 -2.71
C PRO A 39 -14.72 0.17 -3.62
N SER A 40 -13.87 1.11 -3.19
CA SER A 40 -12.90 1.79 -4.06
C SER A 40 -11.84 0.89 -4.68
N MET A 41 -11.57 -0.27 -4.09
CA MET A 41 -10.64 -1.28 -4.60
C MET A 41 -11.34 -2.52 -5.14
N ASN A 42 -12.66 -2.48 -5.33
CA ASN A 42 -13.43 -3.57 -5.95
C ASN A 42 -12.79 -3.98 -7.28
N ASN A 43 -12.88 -5.27 -7.60
CA ASN A 43 -12.13 -6.05 -8.57
C ASN A 43 -10.81 -6.61 -8.03
N THR A 44 -10.15 -5.95 -7.09
CA THR A 44 -8.90 -6.46 -6.47
C THR A 44 -9.10 -6.81 -5.00
N LEU A 45 -9.66 -5.88 -4.23
CA LEU A 45 -9.97 -6.02 -2.80
C LEU A 45 -11.41 -5.58 -2.56
N LYS A 46 -12.14 -6.32 -1.75
CA LYS A 46 -13.53 -6.01 -1.36
C LYS A 46 -13.60 -5.49 0.06
N SER A 47 -14.65 -4.75 0.38
CA SER A 47 -14.94 -4.40 1.77
C SER A 47 -15.07 -5.65 2.64
N GLY A 48 -14.43 -5.65 3.81
CA GLY A 48 -14.32 -6.81 4.71
C GLY A 48 -13.09 -7.71 4.44
N ASP A 49 -12.34 -7.50 3.35
CA ASP A 49 -11.08 -8.21 3.15
C ASP A 49 -10.05 -7.75 4.20
N ILE A 50 -9.35 -8.71 4.83
CA ILE A 50 -8.23 -8.40 5.74
C ILE A 50 -6.92 -8.56 4.98
N THR A 51 -6.10 -7.52 5.04
CA THR A 51 -4.82 -7.45 4.32
C THR A 51 -3.64 -7.27 5.26
N VAL A 52 -2.49 -7.76 4.84
CA VAL A 52 -1.20 -7.59 5.50
C VAL A 52 -0.45 -6.45 4.80
N VAL A 53 -0.13 -5.42 5.58
CA VAL A 53 0.61 -4.24 5.13
C VAL A 53 2.04 -4.30 5.65
N ASN A 54 3.02 -4.25 4.75
CA ASN A 54 4.44 -4.15 5.09
C ASN A 54 4.83 -2.67 5.20
N LYS A 55 5.15 -2.23 6.42
CA LYS A 55 5.51 -0.84 6.72
C LYS A 55 6.98 -0.49 6.42
N LEU A 56 7.85 -1.49 6.33
CA LEU A 56 9.30 -1.25 6.11
C LEU A 56 9.69 -1.18 4.64
N VAL A 57 8.92 -1.79 3.74
CA VAL A 57 9.34 -1.95 2.35
C VAL A 57 9.75 -0.64 1.67
N PHE A 58 9.03 0.45 1.94
CA PHE A 58 9.30 1.76 1.33
C PHE A 58 10.38 2.60 2.05
N ARG A 59 10.89 2.09 3.18
CA ARG A 59 12.13 2.60 3.80
C ARG A 59 13.37 2.01 3.14
N LEU A 60 13.25 0.79 2.60
CA LEU A 60 14.35 0.03 2.03
C LEU A 60 14.47 0.19 0.51
N ARG A 61 13.37 0.57 -0.17
CA ARG A 61 13.34 0.78 -1.62
C ARG A 61 12.31 1.81 -2.04
N ASN A 62 12.39 2.24 -3.30
CA ASN A 62 11.42 3.14 -3.89
C ASN A 62 10.07 2.45 -4.13
N ILE A 63 9.01 3.24 -4.08
CA ILE A 63 7.66 2.84 -4.46
C ILE A 63 7.62 2.67 -5.97
N LYS A 64 6.95 1.62 -6.44
CA LYS A 64 6.80 1.31 -7.87
C LYS A 64 5.36 1.51 -8.33
N ARG A 65 5.19 1.80 -9.62
CA ARG A 65 3.86 1.84 -10.25
C ARG A 65 3.15 0.50 -10.09
N ASN A 66 1.83 0.54 -10.00
CA ASN A 66 0.93 -0.59 -9.80
C ASN A 66 0.99 -1.26 -8.41
N GLU A 67 1.81 -0.81 -7.48
CA GLU A 67 1.77 -1.32 -6.11
C GLU A 67 0.50 -0.85 -5.39
N ILE A 68 -0.09 -1.75 -4.62
CA ILE A 68 -1.21 -1.43 -3.73
C ILE A 68 -0.61 -0.93 -2.42
N VAL A 69 -1.06 0.22 -1.97
CA VAL A 69 -0.56 0.87 -0.76
C VAL A 69 -1.70 1.17 0.21
N SER A 70 -1.39 1.07 1.49
CA SER A 70 -2.16 1.68 2.55
C SER A 70 -1.62 3.08 2.80
N LEU A 71 -2.49 4.06 2.91
CA LEU A 71 -2.13 5.46 3.15
C LEU A 71 -3.10 6.12 4.12
N LYS A 72 -2.65 7.19 4.76
CA LYS A 72 -3.46 8.05 5.61
C LYS A 72 -3.71 9.39 4.91
N LYS A 73 -4.96 9.80 4.79
CA LYS A 73 -5.37 11.10 4.26
C LYS A 73 -6.55 11.63 5.06
N ASP A 74 -6.45 12.86 5.55
CA ASP A 74 -7.51 13.52 6.34
C ASP A 74 -8.05 12.62 7.47
N ASP A 75 -7.11 12.07 8.27
CA ASP A 75 -7.35 11.11 9.37
C ASP A 75 -8.03 9.78 8.98
N LYS A 76 -8.25 9.55 7.70
CA LYS A 76 -8.78 8.28 7.20
C LYS A 76 -7.67 7.41 6.64
N ILE A 77 -7.69 6.14 7.00
CA ILE A 77 -6.82 5.12 6.40
C ILE A 77 -7.55 4.53 5.20
N MET A 78 -6.88 4.47 4.07
CA MET A 78 -7.45 3.95 2.83
C MET A 78 -6.43 3.12 2.05
N VAL A 79 -6.93 2.23 1.21
CA VAL A 79 -6.12 1.42 0.30
C VAL A 79 -6.32 1.94 -1.12
N LYS A 80 -5.23 2.18 -1.83
CA LYS A 80 -5.21 2.66 -3.23
C LYS A 80 -4.06 2.03 -4.00
N ARG A 81 -4.07 2.22 -5.32
CA ARG A 81 -2.97 1.80 -6.20
C ARG A 81 -2.15 2.99 -6.65
N ILE A 82 -0.83 2.84 -6.65
CA ILE A 82 0.11 3.82 -7.23
C ILE A 82 -0.04 3.81 -8.74
N ILE A 83 -0.38 4.96 -9.32
CA ILE A 83 -0.51 5.13 -10.78
C ILE A 83 0.55 6.07 -11.33
N GLY A 84 0.87 7.15 -10.63
CA GLY A 84 1.91 8.10 -11.04
C GLY A 84 3.04 8.17 -10.03
N LEU A 85 4.26 8.31 -10.53
CA LEU A 85 5.50 8.42 -9.75
C LEU A 85 6.07 9.85 -9.82
N PRO A 86 6.94 10.24 -8.88
CA PRO A 86 7.59 11.55 -8.91
C PRO A 86 8.27 11.84 -10.25
N GLY A 87 8.09 13.05 -10.77
CA GLY A 87 8.65 13.54 -12.03
C GLY A 87 7.82 13.25 -13.27
N GLU A 88 6.77 12.44 -13.17
CA GLU A 88 5.97 12.04 -14.34
C GLU A 88 4.82 13.01 -14.62
N HIS A 89 4.55 13.20 -15.90
CA HIS A 89 3.30 13.78 -16.39
C HIS A 89 2.28 12.66 -16.65
N ILE A 90 1.07 12.78 -16.10
CA ILE A 90 0.04 11.74 -16.16
C ILE A 90 -1.21 12.28 -16.84
N GLU A 91 -1.68 11.55 -17.85
CA GLU A 91 -2.95 11.80 -18.51
C GLU A 91 -3.73 10.49 -18.70
N TYR A 92 -5.04 10.52 -18.47
CA TYR A 92 -5.99 9.53 -18.96
C TYR A 92 -6.80 10.13 -20.09
N LYS A 93 -6.80 9.47 -21.23
CA LYS A 93 -7.58 9.83 -22.40
C LYS A 93 -8.16 8.57 -23.03
N ASP A 94 -9.46 8.58 -23.31
CA ASP A 94 -10.18 7.45 -23.90
C ASP A 94 -9.92 6.12 -23.12
N ASN A 95 -9.94 6.19 -21.79
CA ASN A 95 -9.65 5.07 -20.89
C ASN A 95 -8.19 4.53 -20.96
N ILE A 96 -7.28 5.25 -21.57
CA ILE A 96 -5.88 4.88 -21.74
C ILE A 96 -5.03 5.77 -20.84
N LEU A 97 -4.12 5.15 -20.07
CA LEU A 97 -3.11 5.86 -19.28
C LEU A 97 -1.93 6.26 -20.19
N TYR A 98 -1.59 7.53 -20.17
CA TYR A 98 -0.37 8.08 -20.75
C TYR A 98 0.54 8.57 -19.62
N VAL A 99 1.82 8.23 -19.73
CA VAL A 99 2.88 8.68 -18.83
C VAL A 99 3.95 9.30 -19.70
N ASP A 100 4.23 10.59 -19.50
CA ASP A 100 5.16 11.37 -20.31
C ASP A 100 4.85 11.24 -21.83
N GLY A 101 3.55 11.28 -22.17
CA GLY A 101 3.05 11.13 -23.53
C GLY A 101 3.08 9.71 -24.10
N LYS A 102 3.61 8.73 -23.36
CA LYS A 102 3.67 7.32 -23.81
C LYS A 102 2.50 6.52 -23.25
N LYS A 103 1.84 5.75 -24.12
CA LYS A 103 0.76 4.85 -23.72
C LYS A 103 1.28 3.75 -22.82
N ILE A 104 0.69 3.65 -21.62
CA ILE A 104 0.97 2.58 -20.66
C ILE A 104 -0.32 1.75 -20.46
N GLY A 105 -0.18 0.44 -20.46
CA GLY A 105 -1.33 -0.44 -20.18
C GLY A 105 -1.77 -0.33 -18.72
N ASP A 106 -3.06 -0.06 -18.51
CA ASP A 106 -3.71 -0.13 -17.20
C ASP A 106 -4.76 -1.23 -17.21
N SER A 107 -4.29 -2.48 -17.21
CA SER A 107 -5.12 -3.67 -17.41
C SER A 107 -6.00 -4.04 -16.22
N ARG A 108 -5.93 -3.28 -15.12
CA ARG A 108 -6.61 -3.63 -13.85
C ARG A 108 -7.76 -2.69 -13.50
N SER A 109 -8.01 -1.69 -14.32
CA SER A 109 -9.03 -0.68 -14.06
C SER A 109 -10.37 -1.01 -14.72
N SER A 110 -11.44 -0.66 -14.03
CA SER A 110 -12.70 -0.30 -14.66
C SER A 110 -12.49 0.96 -15.51
N SER A 111 -13.44 1.27 -16.39
CA SER A 111 -13.38 2.46 -17.24
C SER A 111 -13.00 3.71 -16.44
N THR A 112 -11.93 4.38 -16.86
CA THR A 112 -11.41 5.60 -16.23
C THR A 112 -11.80 6.79 -17.11
N LYS A 113 -12.51 7.76 -16.53
CA LYS A 113 -12.81 9.01 -17.21
C LYS A 113 -11.53 9.76 -17.55
N ASP A 114 -11.58 10.58 -18.57
CA ASP A 114 -10.48 11.47 -18.94
C ASP A 114 -10.06 12.31 -17.74
N PHE A 115 -8.77 12.39 -17.53
CA PHE A 115 -8.15 13.10 -16.42
C PHE A 115 -6.79 13.62 -16.85
N LYS A 116 -6.49 14.83 -16.47
CA LYS A 116 -5.18 15.44 -16.64
C LYS A 116 -4.63 15.89 -15.31
N LEU A 117 -3.33 15.75 -15.11
CA LEU A 117 -2.68 16.12 -13.86
C LEU A 117 -2.85 17.62 -13.55
N GLU A 118 -2.95 18.45 -14.59
CA GLU A 118 -3.18 19.89 -14.48
C GLU A 118 -4.54 20.22 -13.87
N SER A 119 -5.52 19.32 -13.97
CA SER A 119 -6.84 19.52 -13.36
C SER A 119 -6.80 19.57 -11.84
N ILE A 120 -5.71 19.05 -11.24
CA ILE A 120 -5.44 19.12 -9.80
C ILE A 120 -4.27 20.03 -9.46
N GLY A 121 -3.84 20.89 -10.43
CA GLY A 121 -2.85 21.95 -10.21
C GLY A 121 -1.39 21.56 -10.41
N TYR A 122 -1.09 20.47 -11.11
CA TYR A 122 0.27 20.01 -11.34
C TYR A 122 0.50 19.71 -12.83
N ASP A 123 1.64 20.10 -13.36
CA ASP A 123 2.11 19.69 -14.70
C ASP A 123 2.81 18.32 -14.60
N THR A 124 3.67 18.15 -13.62
CA THR A 124 4.35 16.90 -13.27
C THR A 124 4.19 16.60 -11.79
N ILE A 125 4.30 15.32 -11.42
CA ILE A 125 4.22 14.90 -10.02
C ILE A 125 5.46 15.39 -9.27
N PRO A 126 5.34 16.23 -8.20
CA PRO A 126 6.47 16.70 -7.43
C PRO A 126 7.25 15.55 -6.77
N LYS A 127 8.50 15.84 -6.37
CA LYS A 127 9.32 14.92 -5.60
C LYS A 127 8.58 14.48 -4.32
N ASP A 128 8.70 13.19 -3.99
CA ASP A 128 8.06 12.55 -2.83
C ASP A 128 6.52 12.65 -2.80
N MET A 129 5.90 12.90 -3.96
CA MET A 129 4.45 12.79 -4.14
C MET A 129 4.08 11.68 -5.13
N TYR A 130 2.86 11.19 -5.02
CA TYR A 130 2.34 10.07 -5.82
C TYR A 130 0.90 10.33 -6.23
N LEU A 131 0.56 9.92 -7.46
CA LEU A 131 -0.83 9.83 -7.89
C LEU A 131 -1.36 8.44 -7.55
N VAL A 132 -2.42 8.38 -6.77
CA VAL A 132 -3.03 7.12 -6.35
C VAL A 132 -4.47 7.04 -6.80
N LEU A 133 -4.88 5.91 -7.34
CA LEU A 133 -6.26 5.68 -7.78
C LEU A 133 -6.83 4.40 -7.13
N GLY A 134 -8.15 4.38 -6.97
CA GLY A 134 -8.85 3.14 -6.67
C GLY A 134 -8.96 2.25 -7.90
N ASP A 135 -8.99 0.93 -7.74
CA ASP A 135 -9.21 0.00 -8.86
C ASP A 135 -10.64 0.08 -9.40
N ASN A 136 -11.60 0.46 -8.56
CA ASN A 136 -12.95 0.83 -8.96
C ASN A 136 -12.99 2.30 -9.36
N ARG A 137 -12.54 2.64 -10.55
CA ARG A 137 -12.36 4.01 -11.06
C ARG A 137 -13.61 4.86 -11.03
N THR A 138 -14.77 4.25 -11.18
CA THR A 138 -16.07 4.93 -11.19
C THR A 138 -16.61 5.20 -9.80
N ASN A 139 -16.15 4.45 -8.79
CA ASN A 139 -16.61 4.59 -7.40
C ASN A 139 -15.41 4.62 -6.43
N SER A 140 -14.58 5.65 -6.58
CA SER A 140 -13.41 5.86 -5.74
C SER A 140 -13.18 7.35 -5.48
N SER A 141 -13.09 7.73 -4.21
CA SER A 141 -12.45 8.98 -3.81
C SER A 141 -10.95 8.74 -3.76
N ASP A 142 -10.18 9.38 -4.64
CA ASP A 142 -8.75 9.19 -4.84
C ASP A 142 -8.07 10.48 -5.30
N SER A 143 -6.84 10.43 -5.79
CA SER A 143 -6.07 11.63 -6.17
C SER A 143 -6.76 12.54 -7.16
N ARG A 144 -7.70 12.06 -7.94
CA ARG A 144 -8.52 12.90 -8.83
C ARG A 144 -9.42 13.86 -8.07
N THR A 145 -9.73 13.53 -6.79
CA THR A 145 -10.60 14.33 -5.92
C THR A 145 -9.83 15.06 -4.83
N PHE A 146 -8.88 14.37 -4.15
CA PHE A 146 -8.18 14.95 -2.99
C PHE A 146 -6.71 15.34 -3.28
N GLY A 147 -6.28 15.24 -4.56
CA GLY A 147 -4.92 15.60 -4.97
C GLY A 147 -3.87 14.52 -4.70
N LEU A 148 -2.61 14.90 -4.90
CA LEU A 148 -1.47 13.99 -4.73
C LEU A 148 -1.27 13.59 -3.25
N VAL A 149 -0.63 12.44 -3.06
CA VAL A 149 -0.32 11.87 -1.74
C VAL A 149 1.18 11.99 -1.50
N LYS A 150 1.57 12.50 -0.33
CA LYS A 150 2.97 12.55 0.09
C LYS A 150 3.48 11.15 0.44
N LYS A 151 4.76 10.91 0.22
CA LYS A 151 5.42 9.66 0.65
C LYS A 151 5.26 9.40 2.14
N SER A 152 5.28 10.45 2.97
CA SER A 152 5.08 10.38 4.42
C SER A 152 3.71 9.84 4.83
N ASP A 153 2.71 10.02 3.98
CA ASP A 153 1.33 9.61 4.26
C ASP A 153 1.08 8.15 3.86
N ILE A 154 2.04 7.54 3.14
CA ILE A 154 1.99 6.12 2.75
C ILE A 154 2.49 5.27 3.91
N ILE A 155 1.59 4.51 4.52
CA ILE A 155 1.86 3.64 5.68
C ILE A 155 2.73 2.44 5.25
N GLY A 156 2.42 1.82 4.10
CA GLY A 156 3.15 0.67 3.62
C GLY A 156 2.52 0.01 2.40
N LYS A 157 3.15 -1.07 1.94
CA LYS A 157 2.67 -1.89 0.82
C LYS A 157 1.68 -2.95 1.32
N VAL A 158 0.55 -3.05 0.66
CA VAL A 158 -0.38 -4.18 0.82
C VAL A 158 0.21 -5.38 0.08
N ASN A 159 0.66 -6.40 0.82
CA ASN A 159 1.33 -7.55 0.25
C ASN A 159 0.40 -8.73 0.01
N ILE A 160 -0.47 -9.00 0.97
CA ILE A 160 -1.29 -10.22 0.97
C ILE A 160 -2.69 -9.87 1.48
N ARG A 161 -3.72 -10.42 0.83
CA ARG A 161 -5.04 -10.58 1.42
C ARG A 161 -5.08 -11.93 2.12
N ILE A 162 -5.37 -11.95 3.43
CA ILE A 162 -5.42 -13.17 4.25
C ILE A 162 -6.84 -13.63 4.56
N TYR A 163 -7.83 -12.74 4.48
CA TYR A 163 -9.23 -13.07 4.68
C TYR A 163 -10.07 -12.46 3.55
N PRO A 164 -11.08 -13.16 3.05
CA PRO A 164 -11.53 -14.50 3.45
C PRO A 164 -10.52 -15.60 3.04
N PHE A 165 -10.40 -16.63 3.88
CA PHE A 165 -9.38 -17.68 3.73
C PHE A 165 -9.43 -18.44 2.39
N ASN A 166 -10.61 -18.55 1.78
CA ASN A 166 -10.78 -19.15 0.45
C ASN A 166 -10.34 -18.23 -0.71
N LYS A 167 -9.85 -17.02 -0.42
CA LYS A 167 -9.42 -16.01 -1.40
C LYS A 167 -8.05 -15.39 -1.04
N ILE A 168 -7.20 -16.12 -0.35
CA ILE A 168 -5.83 -15.66 -0.06
C ILE A 168 -5.13 -15.30 -1.37
N LYS A 169 -4.51 -14.11 -1.42
CA LYS A 169 -3.84 -13.62 -2.63
C LYS A 169 -2.66 -12.71 -2.26
N ILE A 170 -1.53 -12.92 -2.94
CA ILE A 170 -0.34 -12.07 -2.89
C ILE A 170 -0.41 -11.02 -4.02
N PHE A 171 0.04 -9.78 -3.74
CA PHE A 171 0.01 -8.64 -4.65
C PHE A 171 1.41 -8.11 -5.01
#